data_948f893d289f2ba12da57cfe0df1f287
#
_entry.id   948f893d289f2ba12da57cfe0df1f287
#
_cell.length_a   1.000
_cell.length_b   1.000
_cell.length_c   1.000
_cell.angle_alpha   90.00
_cell.angle_beta   90.00
_cell.angle_gamma   90.00
#
_symmetry.space_group_name_H-M   'P 1'
#
loop_
_entity.id
_entity.type
_entity.pdbx_description
1 polymer ?
#
loop_
_entity_poly.entity_id
_entity_poly.type
_entity_poly.pdbx_seq_one_letter_code
_entity_poly.pdbx_strand_id
1 'polypeptide(L)'
;MHSTKIILADDHPLFREALRRAIEQILPEASVEECSGLDSLQETLTRSRDADLVLLDLTMPGVQGFSGLIYLRAQYPEIPIVIVSANEDATVIRRAVEFGASGFVPKSLDLEGIGNAVRTILSGDIWVPPDVDLEAGEDKETADLVQRLGRLTPQQMRVLMMLSEGLLNKQIAYELSVSEATIKAHVSAILQKLGVDSRTQAVIAASRIGATGRVTGLT
;
A
#
# COMPACT_ATOMS: atom_id res chain seq x y z
N MET A 1 17.79 -11.67 -22.27
CA MET A 1 17.94 -11.36 -20.85
C MET A 1 16.67 -10.65 -20.41
N HIS A 2 16.04 -11.07 -19.32
CA HIS A 2 14.87 -10.37 -18.79
C HIS A 2 15.37 -9.11 -18.09
N SER A 3 14.93 -7.93 -18.53
CA SER A 3 15.26 -6.67 -17.83
C SER A 3 14.36 -6.58 -16.60
N THR A 4 14.93 -6.35 -15.43
CA THR A 4 14.16 -6.17 -14.19
C THR A 4 13.26 -4.94 -14.30
N LYS A 5 11.97 -5.11 -14.10
CA LYS A 5 10.97 -4.03 -14.17
C LYS A 5 10.56 -3.59 -12.78
N ILE A 6 10.84 -2.33 -12.46
CA ILE A 6 10.53 -1.73 -11.16
C ILE A 6 9.54 -0.58 -11.34
N ILE A 7 8.50 -0.54 -10.54
CA ILE A 7 7.52 0.54 -10.52
C ILE A 7 7.71 1.35 -9.24
N LEU A 8 7.91 2.67 -9.38
CA LEU A 8 8.00 3.62 -8.29
C LEU A 8 6.69 4.40 -8.16
N ALA A 9 6.01 4.23 -7.05
CA ALA A 9 4.78 4.95 -6.73
C ALA A 9 5.01 5.88 -5.53
N ASP A 10 5.20 7.16 -5.80
CA ASP A 10 5.43 8.22 -4.81
C ASP A 10 4.97 9.56 -5.39
N ASP A 11 4.27 10.40 -4.63
CA ASP A 11 3.77 11.70 -5.10
C ASP A 11 4.77 12.85 -4.94
N HIS A 12 5.92 12.60 -4.27
CA HIS A 12 6.99 13.56 -4.09
C HIS A 12 8.00 13.52 -5.24
N PRO A 13 7.98 14.46 -6.21
CA PRO A 13 8.77 14.35 -7.43
C PRO A 13 10.28 14.27 -7.20
N LEU A 14 10.79 15.03 -6.22
CA LEU A 14 12.22 15.05 -5.91
C LEU A 14 12.71 13.73 -5.31
N PHE A 15 11.91 13.14 -4.42
CA PHE A 15 12.24 11.85 -3.83
C PHE A 15 12.16 10.73 -4.87
N ARG A 16 11.11 10.73 -5.70
CA ARG A 16 10.92 9.75 -6.78
C ARG A 16 12.10 9.77 -7.76
N GLU A 17 12.53 10.96 -8.19
CA GLU A 17 13.70 11.14 -9.05
C GLU A 17 14.99 10.63 -8.37
N ALA A 18 15.20 10.93 -7.08
CA ALA A 18 16.36 10.45 -6.33
C ALA A 18 16.37 8.93 -6.22
N LEU A 19 15.20 8.32 -5.91
CA LEU A 19 15.05 6.87 -5.80
C LEU A 19 15.25 6.18 -7.16
N ARG A 20 14.72 6.75 -8.25
CA ARG A 20 14.95 6.27 -9.61
C ARG A 20 16.44 6.22 -9.95
N ARG A 21 17.15 7.31 -9.72
CA ARG A 21 18.62 7.37 -9.95
C ARG A 21 19.38 6.37 -9.09
N ALA A 22 18.97 6.19 -7.83
CA ALA A 22 19.54 5.20 -6.94
C ALA A 22 19.40 3.78 -7.52
N ILE A 23 18.21 3.43 -8.00
CA ILE A 23 17.93 2.13 -8.60
C ILE A 23 18.71 1.93 -9.90
N GLU A 24 18.73 2.91 -10.80
CA GLU A 24 19.50 2.85 -12.05
C GLU A 24 21.01 2.66 -11.81
N GLN A 25 21.53 3.24 -10.73
CA GLN A 25 22.93 3.05 -10.34
C GLN A 25 23.21 1.65 -9.79
N ILE A 26 22.26 1.08 -9.03
CA ILE A 26 22.37 -0.23 -8.39
C ILE A 26 22.09 -1.37 -9.37
N LEU A 27 21.14 -1.18 -10.27
CA LEU A 27 20.66 -2.11 -11.29
C LEU A 27 20.60 -1.42 -12.65
N PRO A 28 21.75 -1.26 -13.34
CA PRO A 28 21.80 -0.50 -14.59
C PRO A 28 20.93 -1.06 -15.73
N GLU A 29 20.60 -2.35 -15.68
CA GLU A 29 19.73 -3.03 -16.67
C GLU A 29 18.25 -3.00 -16.29
N ALA A 30 17.88 -2.37 -15.14
CA ALA A 30 16.50 -2.28 -14.73
C ALA A 30 15.76 -1.19 -15.51
N SER A 31 14.51 -1.47 -15.86
CA SER A 31 13.58 -0.44 -16.34
C SER A 31 12.75 0.07 -15.16
N VAL A 32 12.62 1.38 -15.04
CA VAL A 32 11.89 2.03 -13.95
C VAL A 32 10.73 2.82 -14.52
N GLU A 33 9.50 2.47 -14.12
CA GLU A 33 8.29 3.23 -14.40
C GLU A 33 7.85 4.02 -13.17
N GLU A 34 7.42 5.28 -13.35
CA GLU A 34 7.05 6.19 -12.27
C GLU A 34 5.54 6.44 -12.23
N CYS A 35 4.97 6.43 -11.02
CA CYS A 35 3.58 6.73 -10.75
C CYS A 35 3.47 7.77 -9.62
N SER A 36 2.52 8.70 -9.71
CA SER A 36 2.30 9.74 -8.72
C SER A 36 1.06 9.54 -7.85
N GLY A 37 0.37 8.42 -8.00
CA GLY A 37 -0.83 8.09 -7.24
C GLY A 37 -1.34 6.69 -7.58
N LEU A 38 -2.35 6.24 -6.84
CA LEU A 38 -2.89 4.88 -6.96
C LEU A 38 -3.48 4.61 -8.35
N ASP A 39 -4.19 5.58 -8.93
CA ASP A 39 -4.84 5.40 -10.24
C ASP A 39 -3.78 5.17 -11.33
N SER A 40 -2.72 5.99 -11.40
CA SER A 40 -1.61 5.79 -12.35
C SER A 40 -0.85 4.49 -12.12
N LEU A 41 -0.70 4.08 -10.85
CA LEU A 41 -0.10 2.79 -10.51
C LEU A 41 -0.95 1.62 -11.01
N GLN A 42 -2.28 1.68 -10.86
CA GLN A 42 -3.20 0.65 -11.38
C GLN A 42 -3.14 0.54 -12.90
N GLU A 43 -3.12 1.67 -13.61
CA GLU A 43 -2.99 1.71 -15.07
C GLU A 43 -1.66 1.08 -15.51
N THR A 44 -0.57 1.42 -14.82
CA THR A 44 0.76 0.86 -15.09
C THR A 44 0.78 -0.65 -14.86
N LEU A 45 0.30 -1.13 -13.72
CA LEU A 45 0.25 -2.56 -13.41
C LEU A 45 -0.68 -3.35 -14.32
N THR A 46 -1.72 -2.73 -14.88
CA THR A 46 -2.58 -3.37 -15.88
C THR A 46 -1.83 -3.64 -17.19
N ARG A 47 -0.91 -2.74 -17.57
CA ARG A 47 -0.05 -2.87 -18.76
C ARG A 47 1.19 -3.74 -18.50
N SER A 48 1.79 -3.60 -17.31
CA SER A 48 3.05 -4.23 -16.90
C SER A 48 2.82 -5.25 -15.79
N ARG A 49 2.04 -6.31 -16.08
CA ARG A 49 1.75 -7.40 -15.12
C ARG A 49 3.00 -8.23 -14.76
N ASP A 50 4.05 -8.05 -15.51
CA ASP A 50 5.37 -8.68 -15.36
C ASP A 50 6.36 -7.78 -14.60
N ALA A 51 5.86 -6.83 -13.80
CA ALA A 51 6.71 -6.06 -12.90
C ALA A 51 7.35 -6.99 -11.84
N ASP A 52 8.65 -6.82 -11.63
CA ASP A 52 9.41 -7.60 -10.66
C ASP A 52 9.38 -6.99 -9.25
N LEU A 53 9.04 -5.71 -9.14
CA LEU A 53 8.99 -4.99 -7.87
C LEU A 53 8.13 -3.73 -7.96
N VAL A 54 7.35 -3.46 -6.90
CA VAL A 54 6.68 -2.17 -6.69
C VAL A 54 7.23 -1.52 -5.42
N LEU A 55 7.73 -0.30 -5.52
CA LEU A 55 8.05 0.57 -4.39
C LEU A 55 6.89 1.53 -4.19
N LEU A 56 6.24 1.46 -3.02
CA LEU A 56 4.97 2.12 -2.73
C LEU A 56 5.10 3.09 -1.56
N ASP A 57 4.86 4.37 -1.79
CA ASP A 57 4.66 5.33 -0.70
C ASP A 57 3.28 5.17 -0.04
N LEU A 58 3.24 5.31 1.29
CA LEU A 58 2.00 5.23 2.08
C LEU A 58 1.16 6.51 2.06
N THR A 59 1.71 7.63 1.56
CA THR A 59 1.12 8.96 1.70
C THR A 59 0.72 9.61 0.38
N MET A 60 0.62 8.86 -0.70
CA MET A 60 0.28 9.40 -2.02
C MET A 60 -1.24 9.47 -2.28
N PRO A 61 -1.72 10.29 -3.24
CA PRO A 61 -3.13 10.37 -3.60
C PRO A 61 -3.76 9.01 -3.92
N GLY A 62 -4.94 8.74 -3.32
CA GLY A 62 -5.66 7.49 -3.45
C GLY A 62 -5.19 6.38 -2.51
N VAL A 63 -4.11 6.60 -1.76
CA VAL A 63 -3.61 5.69 -0.71
C VAL A 63 -3.84 6.30 0.66
N GLN A 64 -4.46 5.55 1.56
CA GLN A 64 -4.60 5.91 2.96
C GLN A 64 -3.99 4.82 3.83
N GLY A 65 -2.84 5.12 4.42
CA GLY A 65 -2.08 4.14 5.18
C GLY A 65 -1.80 2.89 4.34
N PHE A 66 -2.11 1.72 4.86
CA PHE A 66 -1.85 0.45 4.17
C PHE A 66 -2.89 0.03 3.13
N SER A 67 -3.92 0.85 2.85
CA SER A 67 -4.98 0.47 1.91
C SER A 67 -4.45 0.14 0.51
N GLY A 68 -3.46 0.90 0.02
CA GLY A 68 -2.81 0.64 -1.26
C GLY A 68 -2.06 -0.70 -1.27
N LEU A 69 -1.33 -1.01 -0.20
CA LEU A 69 -0.62 -2.28 -0.04
C LEU A 69 -1.59 -3.46 -0.07
N ILE A 70 -2.63 -3.43 0.78
CA ILE A 70 -3.62 -4.51 0.88
C ILE A 70 -4.32 -4.72 -0.47
N TYR A 71 -4.70 -3.62 -1.12
CA TYR A 71 -5.28 -3.66 -2.45
C TYR A 71 -4.35 -4.35 -3.47
N LEU A 72 -3.09 -3.91 -3.54
CA LEU A 72 -2.12 -4.44 -4.50
C LEU A 72 -1.82 -5.92 -4.24
N ARG A 73 -1.65 -6.32 -2.98
CA ARG A 73 -1.44 -7.72 -2.61
C ARG A 73 -2.60 -8.63 -3.02
N ALA A 74 -3.84 -8.13 -2.93
CA ALA A 74 -5.02 -8.87 -3.35
C ALA A 74 -5.15 -9.02 -4.88
N GLN A 75 -4.68 -8.02 -5.65
CA GLN A 75 -4.81 -7.99 -7.11
C GLN A 75 -3.58 -8.56 -7.83
N TYR A 76 -2.40 -8.42 -7.24
CA TYR A 76 -1.11 -8.80 -7.81
C TYR A 76 -0.29 -9.60 -6.78
N PRO A 77 -0.75 -10.81 -6.37
CA PRO A 77 -0.11 -11.58 -5.30
C PRO A 77 1.34 -11.99 -5.62
N GLU A 78 1.67 -12.10 -6.90
CA GLU A 78 3.00 -12.51 -7.36
C GLU A 78 4.04 -11.38 -7.36
N ILE A 79 3.57 -10.11 -7.36
CA ILE A 79 4.49 -8.97 -7.43
C ILE A 79 4.90 -8.56 -6.00
N PRO A 80 6.18 -8.59 -5.65
CA PRO A 80 6.65 -8.07 -4.36
C PRO A 80 6.41 -6.57 -4.26
N ILE A 81 5.86 -6.16 -3.10
CA ILE A 81 5.54 -4.76 -2.81
C ILE A 81 6.36 -4.33 -1.60
N VAL A 82 7.13 -3.27 -1.78
CA VAL A 82 7.95 -2.65 -0.75
C VAL A 82 7.35 -1.32 -0.36
N ILE A 83 7.18 -1.11 0.92
CA ILE A 83 6.79 0.20 1.43
C ILE A 83 8.01 1.11 1.49
N VAL A 84 7.84 2.33 0.99
CA VAL A 84 8.84 3.40 1.12
C VAL A 84 8.20 4.53 1.91
N SER A 85 8.73 4.87 3.08
CA SER A 85 8.08 5.85 3.97
C SER A 85 9.08 6.68 4.77
N ALA A 86 8.68 7.91 5.10
CA ALA A 86 9.41 8.75 6.05
C ALA A 86 9.12 8.38 7.52
N ASN A 87 8.07 7.58 7.78
CA ASN A 87 7.75 7.12 9.12
C ASN A 87 8.50 5.80 9.40
N GLU A 88 9.43 5.85 10.34
CA GLU A 88 10.32 4.73 10.71
C GLU A 88 9.91 4.03 12.02
N ASP A 89 8.68 4.28 12.49
CA ASP A 89 8.15 3.61 13.68
C ASP A 89 8.12 2.09 13.48
N ALA A 90 8.73 1.35 14.39
CA ALA A 90 8.81 -0.11 14.35
C ALA A 90 7.42 -0.77 14.26
N THR A 91 6.39 -0.15 14.85
CA THR A 91 4.99 -0.62 14.75
C THR A 91 4.46 -0.48 13.34
N VAL A 92 4.81 0.62 12.64
CA VAL A 92 4.42 0.84 11.23
C VAL A 92 5.12 -0.18 10.32
N ILE A 93 6.40 -0.44 10.58
CA ILE A 93 7.21 -1.40 9.82
C ILE A 93 6.65 -2.82 9.99
N ARG A 94 6.40 -3.27 11.23
CA ARG A 94 5.78 -4.58 11.49
C ARG A 94 4.45 -4.73 10.79
N ARG A 95 3.56 -3.73 10.91
CA ARG A 95 2.27 -3.74 10.22
C ARG A 95 2.38 -3.81 8.71
N ALA A 96 3.36 -3.14 8.10
CA ALA A 96 3.59 -3.26 6.66
C ALA A 96 3.83 -4.73 6.27
N VAL A 97 4.68 -5.43 7.01
CA VAL A 97 4.98 -6.85 6.78
C VAL A 97 3.76 -7.73 7.06
N GLU A 98 3.03 -7.50 8.16
CA GLU A 98 1.78 -8.19 8.48
C GLU A 98 0.72 -8.04 7.36
N PHE A 99 0.66 -6.86 6.73
CA PHE A 99 -0.21 -6.59 5.58
C PHE A 99 0.35 -7.13 4.25
N GLY A 100 1.47 -7.87 4.30
CA GLY A 100 2.03 -8.58 3.17
C GLY A 100 3.04 -7.79 2.35
N ALA A 101 3.65 -6.74 2.89
CA ALA A 101 4.79 -6.11 2.26
C ALA A 101 5.98 -7.07 2.22
N SER A 102 6.69 -7.09 1.10
CA SER A 102 7.96 -7.82 0.94
C SER A 102 9.14 -7.07 1.57
N GLY A 103 8.91 -5.84 2.05
CA GLY A 103 9.90 -5.07 2.77
C GLY A 103 9.42 -3.67 3.09
N PHE A 104 10.26 -2.97 3.89
CA PHE A 104 10.03 -1.59 4.27
C PHE A 104 11.35 -0.82 4.19
N VAL A 105 11.38 0.21 3.34
CA VAL A 105 12.55 1.06 3.09
C VAL A 105 12.27 2.46 3.65
N PRO A 106 12.98 2.88 4.71
CA PRO A 106 12.93 4.27 5.17
C PRO A 106 13.37 5.25 4.09
N LYS A 107 12.68 6.39 3.96
CA LYS A 107 13.09 7.46 3.02
C LYS A 107 14.43 8.12 3.39
N SER A 108 14.90 7.90 4.63
CA SER A 108 16.21 8.36 5.13
C SER A 108 17.37 7.45 4.75
N LEU A 109 17.08 6.24 4.22
CA LEU A 109 18.09 5.23 3.91
C LEU A 109 19.04 5.73 2.82
N ASP A 110 20.33 5.45 2.98
CA ASP A 110 21.34 5.80 2.00
C ASP A 110 21.29 4.87 0.76
N LEU A 111 22.05 5.23 -0.25
CA LEU A 111 22.09 4.50 -1.51
C LEU A 111 22.50 3.03 -1.35
N GLU A 112 23.48 2.75 -0.47
CA GLU A 112 23.93 1.39 -0.21
C GLU A 112 22.85 0.54 0.45
N GLY A 113 22.15 1.11 1.44
CA GLY A 113 21.02 0.48 2.12
C GLY A 113 19.85 0.21 1.17
N ILE A 114 19.47 1.17 0.32
CA ILE A 114 18.44 0.97 -0.72
C ILE A 114 18.85 -0.18 -1.63
N GLY A 115 20.11 -0.23 -2.06
CA GLY A 115 20.63 -1.29 -2.92
C GLY A 115 20.57 -2.67 -2.26
N ASN A 116 20.90 -2.73 -0.98
CA ASN A 116 20.82 -3.97 -0.22
C ASN A 116 19.36 -4.43 -0.09
N ALA A 117 18.45 -3.53 0.28
CA ALA A 117 17.03 -3.81 0.40
C ALA A 117 16.46 -4.37 -0.91
N VAL A 118 16.68 -3.68 -2.02
CA VAL A 118 16.17 -4.09 -3.34
C VAL A 118 16.70 -5.47 -3.76
N ARG A 119 18.01 -5.72 -3.59
CA ARG A 119 18.61 -7.04 -3.92
C ARG A 119 18.04 -8.16 -3.06
N THR A 120 17.90 -7.94 -1.76
CA THR A 120 17.31 -8.91 -0.82
C THR A 120 15.89 -9.27 -1.22
N ILE A 121 15.08 -8.27 -1.56
CA ILE A 121 13.67 -8.50 -1.94
C ILE A 121 13.56 -9.19 -3.30
N LEU A 122 14.38 -8.82 -4.27
CA LEU A 122 14.40 -9.49 -5.58
C LEU A 122 14.92 -10.95 -5.50
N SER A 123 15.65 -11.31 -4.43
CA SER A 123 16.00 -12.71 -4.14
C SER A 123 14.88 -13.52 -3.47
N GLY A 124 13.77 -12.86 -3.11
CA GLY A 124 12.59 -13.49 -2.51
C GLY A 124 12.53 -13.39 -0.98
N ASP A 125 13.47 -12.69 -0.36
CA ASP A 125 13.52 -12.49 1.09
C ASP A 125 12.83 -11.19 1.51
N ILE A 126 12.38 -11.12 2.78
CA ILE A 126 11.84 -9.89 3.37
C ILE A 126 12.98 -9.01 3.85
N TRP A 127 12.91 -7.72 3.55
CA TRP A 127 13.85 -6.74 4.06
C TRP A 127 13.16 -5.68 4.94
N VAL A 128 13.69 -5.48 6.15
CA VAL A 128 13.33 -4.38 7.05
C VAL A 128 14.61 -3.81 7.66
N PRO A 129 14.59 -2.60 8.24
CA PRO A 129 15.72 -2.09 9.02
C PRO A 129 16.15 -3.08 10.10
N PRO A 130 17.48 -3.29 10.31
CA PRO A 130 18.00 -4.37 11.17
C PRO A 130 17.70 -4.21 12.66
N ASP A 131 17.28 -3.03 13.08
CA ASP A 131 16.86 -2.71 14.45
C ASP A 131 15.38 -3.05 14.72
N VAL A 132 14.64 -3.51 13.71
CA VAL A 132 13.23 -3.87 13.84
C VAL A 132 13.08 -5.37 14.04
N ASP A 133 12.58 -5.73 15.22
CA ASP A 133 12.15 -7.10 15.52
C ASP A 133 10.73 -7.36 15.01
N LEU A 134 10.60 -8.26 14.05
CA LEU A 134 9.31 -8.64 13.45
C LEU A 134 8.49 -9.59 14.33
N GLU A 135 9.14 -10.34 15.25
CA GLU A 135 8.46 -11.30 16.13
C GLU A 135 7.76 -10.60 17.31
N ALA A 136 8.14 -9.36 17.61
CA ALA A 136 7.55 -8.60 18.70
C ALA A 136 6.16 -8.08 18.30
N GLY A 137 5.10 -8.80 18.65
CA GLY A 137 3.72 -8.29 18.63
C GLY A 137 2.83 -8.83 17.50
N GLU A 138 2.93 -10.10 17.16
CA GLU A 138 1.92 -10.74 16.30
C GLU A 138 0.51 -10.59 16.89
N ASP A 139 -0.31 -9.78 16.23
CA ASP A 139 -1.72 -9.60 16.58
C ASP A 139 -2.60 -10.45 15.64
N LYS A 140 -3.13 -11.57 16.17
CA LYS A 140 -4.02 -12.47 15.43
C LYS A 140 -5.27 -11.75 14.90
N GLU A 141 -5.76 -10.72 15.58
CA GLU A 141 -6.89 -9.92 15.12
C GLU A 141 -6.53 -9.12 13.86
N THR A 142 -5.31 -8.60 13.80
CA THR A 142 -4.80 -7.90 12.62
C THR A 142 -4.67 -8.85 11.43
N ALA A 143 -4.12 -10.04 11.61
CA ALA A 143 -3.99 -11.04 10.54
C ALA A 143 -5.36 -11.45 9.95
N ASP A 144 -6.38 -11.68 10.79
CA ASP A 144 -7.74 -12.00 10.34
C ASP A 144 -8.39 -10.80 9.60
N LEU A 145 -8.18 -9.59 10.09
CA LEU A 145 -8.65 -8.37 9.41
C LEU A 145 -8.01 -8.22 8.02
N VAL A 146 -6.70 -8.44 7.89
CA VAL A 146 -5.98 -8.42 6.60
C VAL A 146 -6.59 -9.40 5.62
N GLN A 147 -6.84 -10.64 6.07
CA GLN A 147 -7.44 -11.67 5.23
C GLN A 147 -8.84 -11.25 4.74
N ARG A 148 -9.66 -10.66 5.61
CA ARG A 148 -10.99 -10.17 5.24
C ARG A 148 -10.94 -8.99 4.28
N LEU A 149 -10.03 -8.05 4.49
CA LEU A 149 -9.81 -6.91 3.61
C LEU A 149 -9.31 -7.34 2.23
N GLY A 150 -8.44 -8.34 2.16
CA GLY A 150 -7.97 -8.91 0.90
C GLY A 150 -9.08 -9.52 0.02
N ARG A 151 -10.27 -9.80 0.59
CA ARG A 151 -11.46 -10.27 -0.17
C ARG A 151 -12.23 -9.12 -0.84
N LEU A 152 -11.93 -7.86 -0.52
CA LEU A 152 -12.57 -6.71 -1.15
C LEU A 152 -12.09 -6.55 -2.58
N THR A 153 -13.02 -6.20 -3.48
CA THR A 153 -12.61 -5.77 -4.82
C THR A 153 -11.97 -4.38 -4.76
N PRO A 154 -11.22 -3.95 -5.79
CA PRO A 154 -10.68 -2.60 -5.88
C PRO A 154 -11.70 -1.52 -5.56
N GLN A 155 -12.86 -1.60 -6.20
CA GLN A 155 -13.95 -0.66 -6.01
C GLN A 155 -14.50 -0.68 -4.59
N GLN A 156 -14.61 -1.85 -3.97
CA GLN A 156 -15.05 -1.99 -2.58
C GLN A 156 -14.03 -1.40 -1.60
N MET A 157 -12.73 -1.61 -1.85
CA MET A 157 -11.68 -0.99 -1.04
C MET A 157 -11.73 0.54 -1.14
N ARG A 158 -11.88 1.07 -2.35
CA ARG A 158 -12.03 2.52 -2.58
C ARG A 158 -13.26 3.09 -1.85
N VAL A 159 -14.40 2.41 -1.96
CA VAL A 159 -15.62 2.80 -1.21
C VAL A 159 -15.38 2.75 0.30
N LEU A 160 -14.73 1.70 0.82
CA LEU A 160 -14.42 1.58 2.25
C LEU A 160 -13.55 2.75 2.75
N MET A 161 -12.54 3.15 1.97
CA MET A 161 -11.70 4.29 2.34
C MET A 161 -12.50 5.60 2.37
N MET A 162 -13.34 5.85 1.37
CA MET A 162 -14.22 7.02 1.34
C MET A 162 -15.24 7.02 2.49
N LEU A 163 -15.71 5.83 2.92
CA LEU A 163 -16.53 5.69 4.14
C LEU A 163 -15.74 6.08 5.39
N SER A 164 -14.46 5.76 5.48
CA SER A 164 -13.59 6.10 6.62
C SER A 164 -13.29 7.60 6.70
N GLU A 165 -13.32 8.30 5.56
CA GLU A 165 -13.26 9.77 5.50
C GLU A 165 -14.57 10.45 5.94
N GLY A 166 -15.61 9.68 6.18
CA GLY A 166 -16.90 10.20 6.61
C GLY A 166 -17.86 10.57 5.47
N LEU A 167 -17.51 10.30 4.20
CA LEU A 167 -18.36 10.64 3.06
C LEU A 167 -19.66 9.85 3.08
N LEU A 168 -20.76 10.51 2.78
CA LEU A 168 -22.08 9.89 2.63
C LEU A 168 -22.17 9.14 1.29
N ASN A 169 -23.06 8.13 1.20
CA ASN A 169 -23.24 7.36 -0.03
C ASN A 169 -23.50 8.23 -1.28
N LYS A 170 -24.24 9.33 -1.10
CA LYS A 170 -24.50 10.29 -2.19
C LYS A 170 -23.22 10.99 -2.66
N GLN A 171 -22.33 11.34 -1.74
CA GLN A 171 -21.04 11.97 -2.07
C GLN A 171 -20.11 10.97 -2.76
N ILE A 172 -20.03 9.75 -2.25
CA ILE A 172 -19.25 8.66 -2.86
C ILE A 172 -19.78 8.35 -4.28
N ALA A 173 -21.09 8.31 -4.45
CA ALA A 173 -21.71 8.08 -5.75
C ALA A 173 -21.34 9.18 -6.78
N TYR A 174 -21.31 10.43 -6.33
CA TYR A 174 -20.87 11.56 -7.15
C TYR A 174 -19.39 11.44 -7.53
N GLU A 175 -18.50 11.22 -6.56
CA GLU A 175 -17.05 11.08 -6.77
C GLU A 175 -16.69 9.92 -7.71
N LEU A 176 -17.42 8.81 -7.59
CA LEU A 176 -17.18 7.62 -8.42
C LEU A 176 -18.03 7.57 -9.71
N SER A 177 -18.83 8.62 -9.97
CA SER A 177 -19.71 8.72 -11.15
C SER A 177 -20.64 7.51 -11.31
N VAL A 178 -21.22 7.02 -10.21
CA VAL A 178 -22.16 5.90 -10.17
C VAL A 178 -23.46 6.27 -9.44
N SER A 179 -24.46 5.38 -9.44
CA SER A 179 -25.70 5.62 -8.70
C SER A 179 -25.52 5.40 -7.18
N GLU A 180 -26.31 6.10 -6.35
CA GLU A 180 -26.31 5.85 -4.90
C GLU A 180 -26.75 4.40 -4.58
N ALA A 181 -27.59 3.79 -5.39
CA ALA A 181 -27.97 2.39 -5.25
C ALA A 181 -26.77 1.46 -5.44
N THR A 182 -25.88 1.77 -6.38
CA THR A 182 -24.62 1.04 -6.59
C THR A 182 -23.73 1.12 -5.34
N ILE A 183 -23.61 2.31 -4.75
CA ILE A 183 -22.81 2.46 -3.52
C ILE A 183 -23.44 1.68 -2.35
N LYS A 184 -24.76 1.71 -2.18
CA LYS A 184 -25.46 0.88 -1.18
C LYS A 184 -25.16 -0.61 -1.36
N ALA A 185 -25.14 -1.10 -2.59
CA ALA A 185 -24.76 -2.49 -2.88
C ALA A 185 -23.31 -2.78 -2.51
N HIS A 186 -22.37 -1.88 -2.84
CA HIS A 186 -20.98 -2.01 -2.41
C HIS A 186 -20.83 -2.02 -0.89
N VAL A 187 -21.52 -1.11 -0.18
CA VAL A 187 -21.49 -1.06 1.30
C VAL A 187 -21.98 -2.38 1.88
N SER A 188 -23.12 -2.91 1.41
CA SER A 188 -23.64 -4.20 1.87
C SER A 188 -22.64 -5.33 1.65
N ALA A 189 -22.03 -5.40 0.48
CA ALA A 189 -21.01 -6.41 0.18
C ALA A 189 -19.74 -6.26 1.04
N ILE A 190 -19.33 -5.02 1.34
CA ILE A 190 -18.20 -4.73 2.24
C ILE A 190 -18.51 -5.24 3.64
N LEU A 191 -19.68 -4.93 4.21
CA LEU A 191 -20.09 -5.38 5.54
C LEU A 191 -20.07 -6.91 5.63
N GLN A 192 -20.63 -7.58 4.64
CA GLN A 192 -20.64 -9.04 4.56
C GLN A 192 -19.23 -9.63 4.52
N LYS A 193 -18.35 -9.10 3.65
CA LYS A 193 -16.97 -9.60 3.49
C LYS A 193 -16.09 -9.34 4.71
N LEU A 194 -16.31 -8.21 5.38
CA LEU A 194 -15.62 -7.89 6.63
C LEU A 194 -16.20 -8.63 7.85
N GLY A 195 -17.39 -9.26 7.72
CA GLY A 195 -18.07 -9.92 8.84
C GLY A 195 -18.50 -8.93 9.92
N VAL A 196 -18.99 -7.75 9.51
CA VAL A 196 -19.46 -6.69 10.42
C VAL A 196 -20.90 -6.29 10.10
N ASP A 197 -21.64 -5.86 11.12
CA ASP A 197 -23.08 -5.60 11.00
C ASP A 197 -23.43 -4.13 10.71
N SER A 198 -22.46 -3.22 10.83
CA SER A 198 -22.71 -1.80 10.67
C SER A 198 -21.60 -1.05 9.95
N ARG A 199 -21.99 0.07 9.30
CA ARG A 199 -21.06 1.03 8.71
C ARG A 199 -19.99 1.49 9.71
N THR A 200 -20.38 1.76 10.95
CA THR A 200 -19.46 2.21 11.99
C THR A 200 -18.38 1.16 12.26
N GLN A 201 -18.73 -0.12 12.34
CA GLN A 201 -17.76 -1.21 12.50
C GLN A 201 -16.84 -1.33 11.29
N ALA A 202 -17.35 -1.16 10.06
CA ALA A 202 -16.52 -1.16 8.85
C ALA A 202 -15.53 0.02 8.87
N VAL A 203 -15.95 1.21 9.30
CA VAL A 203 -15.07 2.39 9.46
C VAL A 203 -14.01 2.15 10.53
N ILE A 204 -14.36 1.53 11.67
CA ILE A 204 -13.38 1.15 12.70
C ILE A 204 -12.36 0.14 12.14
N ALA A 205 -12.80 -0.85 11.38
CA ALA A 205 -11.89 -1.79 10.71
C ALA A 205 -10.97 -1.06 9.73
N ALA A 206 -11.49 -0.13 8.92
CA ALA A 206 -10.71 0.68 8.01
C ALA A 206 -9.71 1.60 8.74
N SER A 207 -10.08 2.17 9.91
CA SER A 207 -9.17 3.03 10.67
C SER A 207 -7.94 2.28 11.18
N ARG A 208 -8.05 0.97 11.44
CA ARG A 208 -6.90 0.11 11.79
C ARG A 208 -5.87 0.01 10.65
N ILE A 209 -6.30 0.12 9.39
CA ILE A 209 -5.41 0.16 8.22
C ILE A 209 -4.79 1.55 8.06
N GLY A 210 -5.58 2.61 8.28
CA GLY A 210 -5.16 4.00 8.15
C GLY A 210 -4.32 4.52 9.32
N ALA A 211 -4.16 3.75 10.40
CA ALA A 211 -3.39 4.15 11.58
C ALA A 211 -1.86 4.14 11.38
N THR A 212 -1.41 4.56 10.19
CA THR A 212 -0.06 5.05 10.01
C THR A 212 -0.04 6.49 10.51
N GLY A 213 0.30 6.64 11.80
CA GLY A 213 0.68 7.89 12.43
C GLY A 213 0.18 9.17 11.73
N ARG A 214 -1.00 9.65 12.09
CA ARG A 214 -1.15 11.09 12.16
C ARG A 214 -0.11 11.55 13.18
N VAL A 215 1.03 12.00 12.68
CA VAL A 215 1.82 12.97 13.45
C VAL A 215 0.88 14.15 13.64
N THR A 216 0.24 14.20 14.80
CA THR A 216 -0.37 15.40 15.32
C THR A 216 0.73 16.43 15.49
N GLY A 217 1.03 17.14 14.41
CA GLY A 217 1.71 18.42 14.47
C GLY A 217 0.73 19.38 15.13
N LEU A 218 0.71 19.39 16.48
CA LEU A 218 0.27 20.52 17.28
C LEU A 218 1.44 21.47 17.36
N THR A 219 1.34 22.56 16.70
CA THR A 219 1.50 24.01 16.98
C THR A 219 1.89 24.74 15.74
#